data_980f449d6ee4d96bba8b76694738a548
#
_entry.id   980f449d6ee4d96bba8b76694738a548
#
_cell.length_a   1.000
_cell.length_b   1.000
_cell.length_c   1.000
_cell.angle_alpha   90.00
_cell.angle_beta   90.00
_cell.angle_gamma   90.00
#
_symmetry.space_group_name_H-M   'P 1'
#
loop_
_entity.id
_entity.type
_entity.pdbx_description
1 polymer ?
#
loop_
_entity_poly.entity_id
_entity_poly.type
_entity_poly.pdbx_seq_one_letter_code
_entity_poly.pdbx_strand_id
1 'polypeptide(L)'
;MKFLCLAYLDRGLAPPPGVAADYGALGEAMRAAGVFIDSGQLSPGNASKLVRVTGGQAEVGDGPPPETGQAPTAFFVIDCPDLTAALDWAARIPAAAYGSIEVRPPR
;
A
#
# COMPACT_ATOMS: atom_id res chain seq x y z
N MET A 1 10.07 1.81 -14.42
CA MET A 1 8.59 1.65 -14.36
C MET A 1 8.14 1.84 -12.92
N LYS A 2 7.07 2.59 -12.73
CA LYS A 2 6.52 2.84 -11.39
C LYS A 2 5.49 1.78 -11.03
N PHE A 3 5.65 1.19 -9.86
CA PHE A 3 4.72 0.19 -9.33
C PHE A 3 4.10 0.73 -8.05
N LEU A 4 2.81 0.44 -7.85
CA LEU A 4 2.12 0.74 -6.61
C LEU A 4 2.00 -0.55 -5.80
N CYS A 5 2.52 -0.53 -4.57
CA CYS A 5 2.41 -1.64 -3.64
C CYS A 5 1.43 -1.27 -2.53
N LEU A 6 0.38 -2.04 -2.37
CA LEU A 6 -0.64 -1.84 -1.35
C LEU A 6 -0.55 -2.97 -0.33
N ALA A 7 -0.41 -2.60 0.94
CA ALA A 7 -0.30 -3.56 2.02
C ALA A 7 -1.66 -3.80 2.67
N TYR A 8 -1.99 -5.06 2.89
CA TYR A 8 -3.21 -5.50 3.57
C TYR A 8 -2.83 -6.38 4.76
N LEU A 9 -3.53 -6.19 5.89
CA LEU A 9 -3.36 -7.04 7.06
C LEU A 9 -4.41 -8.15 7.04
N ASP A 10 -4.02 -9.36 7.42
CA ASP A 10 -4.98 -10.43 7.63
C ASP A 10 -5.88 -10.09 8.81
N ARG A 11 -7.14 -10.51 8.73
CA ARG A 11 -8.13 -10.24 9.77
C ARG A 11 -7.68 -10.76 11.11
N GLY A 12 -7.80 -9.90 12.14
CA GLY A 12 -7.49 -10.26 13.51
C GLY A 12 -6.00 -10.27 13.83
N LEU A 13 -5.15 -9.97 12.87
CA LEU A 13 -3.72 -9.87 13.11
C LEU A 13 -3.32 -8.42 13.36
N ALA A 14 -2.49 -8.21 14.36
CA ALA A 14 -1.86 -6.94 14.64
C ALA A 14 -0.41 -6.99 14.15
N PRO A 15 0.18 -5.84 13.73
CA PRO A 15 1.60 -5.80 13.43
C PRO A 15 2.43 -6.24 14.62
N PRO A 16 3.52 -7.01 14.40
CA PRO A 16 4.40 -7.42 15.50
C PRO A 16 5.13 -6.21 16.11
N PRO A 17 5.62 -6.33 17.36
CA PRO A 17 6.45 -5.30 17.95
C PRO A 17 7.68 -5.02 17.08
N GLY A 18 8.08 -3.74 16.99
CA GLY A 18 9.26 -3.34 16.24
C GLY A 18 9.03 -3.17 14.74
N VAL A 19 7.81 -3.34 14.24
CA VAL A 19 7.50 -3.23 12.81
C VAL A 19 7.84 -1.85 12.24
N ALA A 20 7.70 -0.79 13.03
CA ALA A 20 8.04 0.55 12.58
C ALA A 20 9.52 0.68 12.21
N ALA A 21 10.41 0.06 12.99
CA ALA A 21 11.84 0.03 12.69
C ALA A 21 12.12 -0.76 11.40
N ASP A 22 11.39 -1.86 11.18
CA ASP A 22 11.52 -2.66 9.96
C ASP A 22 11.09 -1.87 8.72
N TYR A 23 10.01 -1.11 8.80
CA TYR A 23 9.60 -0.20 7.73
C TYR A 23 10.64 0.88 7.46
N GLY A 24 11.22 1.45 8.50
CA GLY A 24 12.29 2.44 8.37
C GLY A 24 13.52 1.88 7.66
N ALA A 25 13.95 0.70 8.05
CA ALA A 25 15.09 0.02 7.44
C ALA A 25 14.83 -0.31 5.97
N LEU A 26 13.62 -0.73 5.63
CA LEU A 26 13.23 -0.99 4.24
C LEU A 26 13.27 0.28 3.40
N GLY A 27 12.74 1.39 3.92
CA GLY A 27 12.77 2.68 3.24
C GLY A 27 14.20 3.13 2.94
N GLU A 28 15.12 2.95 3.89
CA GLU A 28 16.54 3.27 3.68
C GLU A 28 17.16 2.38 2.60
N ALA A 29 16.86 1.08 2.61
CA ALA A 29 17.36 0.15 1.60
C ALA A 29 16.84 0.50 0.20
N MET A 30 15.56 0.86 0.09
CA MET A 30 14.96 1.30 -1.18
C MET A 30 15.59 2.58 -1.69
N ARG A 31 15.86 3.56 -0.81
CA ARG A 31 16.52 4.82 -1.18
C ARG A 31 17.95 4.55 -1.64
N ALA A 32 18.68 3.72 -0.95
CA ALA A 32 20.04 3.36 -1.32
C ALA A 32 20.12 2.66 -2.68
N ALA A 33 19.10 1.87 -3.01
CA ALA A 33 18.99 1.18 -4.30
C ALA A 33 18.42 2.08 -5.42
N GLY A 34 17.96 3.28 -5.09
CA GLY A 34 17.37 4.20 -6.06
C GLY A 34 15.97 3.83 -6.54
N VAL A 35 15.27 2.96 -5.80
CA VAL A 35 13.92 2.51 -6.19
C VAL A 35 12.80 3.22 -5.45
N PHE A 36 13.08 3.89 -4.34
CA PHE A 36 12.06 4.55 -3.52
C PHE A 36 11.53 5.81 -4.20
N ILE A 37 10.20 5.93 -4.30
CA ILE A 37 9.54 7.16 -4.73
C ILE A 37 8.76 7.76 -3.57
N ASP A 38 7.85 7.00 -2.97
CA ASP A 38 7.00 7.48 -1.87
C ASP A 38 6.44 6.32 -1.08
N SER A 39 6.02 6.59 0.15
CA SER A 39 5.33 5.62 0.98
C SER A 39 4.49 6.34 2.03
N GLY A 40 3.55 5.64 2.61
CA GLY A 40 2.74 6.18 3.68
C GLY A 40 1.89 5.12 4.35
N GLN A 41 1.44 5.45 5.55
CA GLN A 41 0.44 4.66 6.26
C GLN A 41 -0.94 5.27 6.02
N LEU A 42 -1.94 4.41 5.95
CA LEU A 42 -3.32 4.80 5.70
C LEU A 42 -4.16 4.60 6.96
N SER A 43 -5.11 5.51 7.17
CA SER A 43 -6.09 5.37 8.23
C SER A 43 -6.98 4.14 7.99
N PRO A 44 -7.63 3.60 9.04
CA PRO A 44 -8.58 2.49 8.87
C PRO A 44 -9.65 2.80 7.81
N GLY A 45 -10.15 1.76 7.15
CA GLY A 45 -11.11 1.91 6.05
C GLY A 45 -12.36 2.68 6.43
N ASN A 46 -12.79 2.63 7.72
CA ASN A 46 -13.96 3.38 8.19
C ASN A 46 -13.74 4.89 8.22
N ALA A 47 -12.51 5.37 8.08
CA ALA A 47 -12.20 6.79 7.94
C ALA A 47 -12.22 7.27 6.49
N SER A 48 -12.34 6.36 5.53
CA SER A 48 -12.29 6.71 4.11
C SER A 48 -13.59 7.35 3.65
N LYS A 49 -13.49 8.16 2.61
CA LYS A 49 -14.63 8.81 1.97
C LYS A 49 -14.64 8.46 0.49
N LEU A 50 -15.82 8.38 -0.07
CA LEU A 50 -16.04 8.18 -1.49
C LEU A 50 -16.55 9.47 -2.10
N VAL A 51 -15.99 9.84 -3.23
CA VAL A 51 -16.46 10.98 -4.00
C VAL A 51 -16.97 10.47 -5.34
N ARG A 52 -18.19 10.85 -5.67
CA ARG A 52 -18.79 10.51 -6.96
C ARG A 52 -19.35 11.79 -7.57
N VAL A 53 -19.19 11.97 -8.86
CA VAL A 53 -19.76 13.12 -9.57
C VAL A 53 -20.93 12.63 -10.41
N THR A 54 -22.12 13.18 -10.12
CA THR A 54 -23.34 12.84 -10.83
C THR A 54 -24.00 14.14 -11.29
N GLY A 55 -24.29 14.25 -12.58
CA GLY A 55 -24.93 15.45 -13.13
C GLY A 55 -24.12 16.73 -12.92
N GLY A 56 -22.78 16.64 -12.92
CA GLY A 56 -21.88 17.76 -12.69
C GLY A 56 -21.68 18.15 -11.24
N GLN A 57 -22.29 17.43 -10.29
CA GLN A 57 -22.16 17.70 -8.85
C GLN A 57 -21.43 16.58 -8.14
N ALA A 58 -20.53 16.96 -7.23
CA ALA A 58 -19.81 16.02 -6.38
C ALA A 58 -20.71 15.56 -5.22
N GLU A 59 -20.76 14.25 -5.02
CA GLU A 59 -21.43 13.63 -3.88
C GLU A 59 -20.37 12.93 -3.04
N VAL A 60 -20.38 13.13 -1.72
CA VAL A 60 -19.42 12.54 -0.79
C VAL A 60 -20.15 11.59 0.12
N GLY A 61 -19.68 10.35 0.17
CA GLY A 61 -20.22 9.33 1.06
C GLY A 61 -19.12 8.65 1.83
N ASP A 62 -19.51 7.70 2.67
CA ASP A 62 -18.56 6.90 3.43
C ASP A 62 -17.99 5.76 2.58
N GLY A 63 -16.72 5.49 2.78
CA GLY A 63 -16.02 4.36 2.19
C GLY A 63 -15.72 3.27 3.20
N PRO A 64 -15.02 2.24 2.77
CA PRO A 64 -14.50 1.99 1.43
C PRO A 64 -15.58 1.56 0.43
N PRO A 65 -15.26 1.50 -0.88
CA PRO A 65 -16.23 0.98 -1.86
C PRO A 65 -16.63 -0.45 -1.51
N PRO A 66 -17.93 -0.82 -1.67
CA PRO A 66 -18.39 -2.14 -1.25
C PRO A 66 -17.65 -3.32 -1.88
N GLU A 67 -17.14 -3.13 -3.09
CA GLU A 67 -16.47 -4.19 -3.86
C GLU A 67 -15.06 -4.51 -3.38
N THR A 68 -14.43 -3.65 -2.58
CA THR A 68 -13.02 -3.85 -2.22
C THR A 68 -12.82 -4.84 -1.09
N GLY A 69 -13.83 -5.09 -0.26
CA GLY A 69 -13.76 -6.04 0.86
C GLY A 69 -12.80 -5.60 1.96
N GLN A 70 -11.53 -5.40 1.63
CA GLN A 70 -10.47 -5.05 2.56
C GLN A 70 -9.82 -3.74 2.16
N ALA A 71 -9.56 -2.86 3.14
CA ALA A 71 -8.88 -1.59 2.89
C ALA A 71 -7.37 -1.77 3.09
N PRO A 72 -6.53 -1.17 2.24
CA PRO A 72 -5.09 -1.20 2.45
C PRO A 72 -4.69 -0.37 3.68
N THR A 73 -3.63 -0.79 4.35
CA THR A 73 -3.11 -0.14 5.56
C THR A 73 -1.88 0.73 5.29
N ALA A 74 -1.21 0.50 4.17
CA ALA A 74 -0.01 1.25 3.79
C ALA A 74 0.20 1.14 2.29
N PHE A 75 1.02 2.03 1.75
CA PHE A 75 1.40 1.98 0.35
C PHE A 75 2.89 2.29 0.16
N PHE A 76 3.44 1.76 -0.93
CA PHE A 76 4.74 2.16 -1.46
C PHE A 76 4.59 2.43 -2.95
N VAL A 77 5.27 3.47 -3.41
CA VAL A 77 5.48 3.70 -4.85
C VAL A 77 6.97 3.49 -5.11
N ILE A 78 7.29 2.55 -5.97
CA ILE A 78 8.68 2.19 -6.27
C ILE A 78 8.92 2.23 -7.78
N ASP A 79 10.15 2.55 -8.17
CA ASP A 79 10.57 2.57 -9.57
C ASP A 79 11.54 1.41 -9.80
N CYS A 80 11.11 0.43 -10.58
CA CYS A 80 11.87 -0.77 -10.86
C CYS A 80 11.92 -1.03 -12.35
N PRO A 81 12.98 -1.74 -12.83
CA PRO A 81 13.10 -2.02 -14.27
C PRO A 81 12.02 -2.96 -14.79
N ASP A 82 11.49 -3.86 -13.96
CA ASP A 82 10.50 -4.84 -14.35
C ASP A 82 9.68 -5.32 -13.15
N LEU A 83 8.67 -6.14 -13.43
CA LEU A 83 7.80 -6.69 -12.40
C LEU A 83 8.55 -7.61 -11.44
N THR A 84 9.50 -8.40 -11.93
CA THR A 84 10.26 -9.31 -11.07
C THR A 84 11.01 -8.54 -9.97
N ALA A 85 11.66 -7.44 -10.33
CA ALA A 85 12.35 -6.58 -9.35
C ALA A 85 11.35 -5.97 -8.35
N ALA A 86 10.18 -5.54 -8.83
CA ALA A 86 9.15 -4.98 -7.96
C ALA A 86 8.62 -6.03 -6.97
N LEU A 87 8.42 -7.28 -7.42
CA LEU A 87 7.98 -8.37 -6.55
C LEU A 87 9.02 -8.70 -5.48
N ASP A 88 10.31 -8.66 -5.83
CA ASP A 88 11.38 -8.89 -4.87
C ASP A 88 11.36 -7.83 -3.76
N TRP A 89 11.15 -6.56 -4.11
CA TRP A 89 11.02 -5.49 -3.12
C TRP A 89 9.74 -5.64 -2.30
N ALA A 90 8.63 -5.97 -2.94
CA ALA A 90 7.34 -6.16 -2.25
C ALA A 90 7.42 -7.26 -1.20
N ALA A 91 8.15 -8.34 -1.47
CA ALA A 91 8.34 -9.44 -0.51
C ALA A 91 9.06 -9.00 0.76
N ARG A 92 9.77 -7.88 0.74
CA ARG A 92 10.49 -7.31 1.89
C ARG A 92 9.62 -6.36 2.71
N ILE A 93 8.44 -5.98 2.22
CA ILE A 93 7.51 -5.15 2.99
C ILE A 93 7.02 -5.98 4.19
N PRO A 94 7.16 -5.48 5.43
CA PRO A 94 6.84 -6.30 6.61
C PRO A 94 5.47 -6.96 6.58
N ALA A 95 4.45 -6.28 6.06
CA ALA A 95 3.09 -6.84 5.97
C ALA A 95 2.99 -8.09 5.09
N ALA A 96 3.96 -8.37 4.24
CA ALA A 96 3.97 -9.60 3.44
C ALA A 96 4.06 -10.84 4.32
N ALA A 97 4.58 -10.72 5.54
CA ALA A 97 4.74 -11.84 6.48
C ALA A 97 3.48 -12.13 7.28
N TYR A 98 2.56 -11.17 7.41
CA TYR A 98 1.34 -11.34 8.21
C TYR A 98 0.08 -10.77 7.53
N GLY A 99 0.15 -10.60 6.25
CA GLY A 99 -0.93 -10.14 5.38
C GLY A 99 -0.54 -10.40 3.94
N SER A 100 -0.83 -9.45 3.09
CA SER A 100 -0.47 -9.55 1.67
C SER A 100 -0.10 -8.19 1.10
N ILE A 101 0.67 -8.22 0.02
CA ILE A 101 1.03 -7.02 -0.74
C ILE A 101 0.47 -7.17 -2.15
N GLU A 102 -0.36 -6.25 -2.54
CA GLU A 102 -0.82 -6.16 -3.92
C GLU A 102 0.15 -5.28 -4.70
N VAL A 103 0.71 -5.79 -5.77
CA VAL A 103 1.63 -5.04 -6.63
C VAL A 103 0.90 -4.71 -7.93
N ARG A 104 0.70 -3.42 -8.18
CA ARG A 104 0.05 -2.95 -9.40
C ARG A 104 1.07 -2.36 -10.36
N PRO A 105 1.27 -2.98 -11.52
CA PRO A 105 2.15 -2.40 -12.54
C PRO A 105 1.50 -1.17 -13.17
N PRO A 106 2.30 -0.29 -13.80
CA PRO A 106 1.74 0.83 -14.57
C PRO A 106 1.04 0.31 -15.82
N ARG A 107 0.15 1.12 -16.33
CA ARG A 107 -0.48 0.84 -17.63
C ARG A 107 0.48 1.04 -18.78
#